data_19432a315ae9f828ad5989341bb55ef0
#
_entry.id   19432a315ae9f828ad5989341bb55ef0
#
_cell.length_a   1.000
_cell.length_b   1.000
_cell.length_c   1.000
_cell.angle_alpha   90.00
_cell.angle_beta   90.00
_cell.angle_gamma   90.00
#
_symmetry.space_group_name_H-M   'P 1'
#
loop_
_entity.id
_entity.type
_entity.pdbx_description
1 polymer ?
#
loop_
_entity_poly.entity_id
_entity_poly.type
_entity_poly.pdbx_seq_one_letter_code
_entity_poly.pdbx_strand_id
1 'polypeptide(L)'
;MEIKKYNYIARYWKKIQSGEIEVCSKIYKTMEQLINIQSGNDDKYHFDPVLANRPIVFIENFCKQSKGNVGAALKLELFQKVILQAIYGIVDRKTHLRKYTEVFICIGRKNGKSTLLSALGNYGLLGDKEGGPEIDCVSTKRDAAKIVFNAARDMVKQSPYLRKYIKSRKSDLYCEYNLGVYQPLSSDSNTLDGLNPSMVILDECHAIKDRNLYDVMKQAMAAESRKQPLFITITTSGYNREGIYDELYDYASDVLEGRAEDEHFLSFIFELDSLEEWDDESKWIKANPGIGTIKSLPKLKENVERAKKTPDFKPTVLTKDFNLKNISASSWLSWEELNNEELFEADEVFDVCWTEYLTIGAKIRYRKIFDQINSIEAK
;
A
#
# COMPACT_ATOMS: atom_id res chain seq x y z
N MET A 1 -14.41 -10.18 -27.19
CA MET A 1 -15.15 -9.94 -25.95
C MET A 1 -15.37 -8.43 -25.85
N GLU A 2 -16.62 -8.00 -25.83
CA GLU A 2 -16.95 -6.57 -25.74
C GLU A 2 -16.69 -6.07 -24.30
N ILE A 3 -15.90 -5.00 -24.17
CA ILE A 3 -15.58 -4.42 -22.86
C ILE A 3 -16.70 -3.46 -22.48
N LYS A 4 -17.48 -3.81 -21.46
CA LYS A 4 -18.54 -2.94 -20.93
C LYS A 4 -17.91 -1.67 -20.33
N LYS A 5 -18.51 -0.53 -20.66
CA LYS A 5 -18.02 0.81 -20.25
C LYS A 5 -18.52 1.19 -18.85
N TYR A 6 -18.26 0.36 -17.83
CA TYR A 6 -18.62 0.69 -16.46
C TYR A 6 -17.72 1.80 -15.91
N ASN A 7 -18.29 2.69 -15.11
CA ASN A 7 -17.55 3.71 -14.36
C ASN A 7 -17.67 3.42 -12.85
N TYR A 8 -16.70 2.67 -12.32
CA TYR A 8 -16.66 2.30 -10.91
C TYR A 8 -16.19 3.46 -10.03
N ILE A 9 -15.38 4.40 -10.56
CA ILE A 9 -14.98 5.62 -9.87
C ILE A 9 -16.21 6.46 -9.56
N ALA A 10 -17.04 6.78 -10.56
CA ALA A 10 -18.27 7.55 -10.34
C ALA A 10 -19.26 6.81 -9.44
N ARG A 11 -19.35 5.46 -9.54
CA ARG A 11 -20.21 4.65 -8.66
C ARG A 11 -19.74 4.71 -7.20
N TYR A 12 -18.43 4.61 -6.95
CA TYR A 12 -17.85 4.67 -5.61
C TYR A 12 -18.05 6.06 -5.01
N TRP A 13 -17.79 7.11 -5.79
CA TRP A 13 -18.04 8.50 -5.41
C TRP A 13 -19.48 8.75 -5.00
N LYS A 14 -20.45 8.26 -5.80
CA LYS A 14 -21.88 8.38 -5.45
C LYS A 14 -22.20 7.73 -4.10
N LYS A 15 -21.61 6.57 -3.80
CA LYS A 15 -21.80 5.89 -2.51
C LYS A 15 -21.16 6.65 -1.35
N ILE A 16 -20.01 7.31 -1.57
CA ILE A 16 -19.40 8.20 -0.56
C ILE A 16 -20.31 9.40 -0.32
N GLN A 17 -20.78 10.07 -1.36
CA GLN A 17 -21.65 11.25 -1.24
C GLN A 17 -23.00 10.94 -0.58
N SER A 18 -23.53 9.75 -0.76
CA SER A 18 -24.77 9.31 -0.13
C SER A 18 -24.59 8.80 1.32
N GLY A 19 -23.35 8.71 1.83
CA GLY A 19 -23.06 8.13 3.14
C GLY A 19 -23.18 6.59 3.19
N GLU A 20 -23.37 5.91 2.04
CA GLU A 20 -23.43 4.43 1.99
C GLU A 20 -22.05 3.80 2.26
N ILE A 21 -20.99 4.50 1.89
CA ILE A 21 -19.59 4.11 2.17
C ILE A 21 -18.91 5.27 2.87
N GLU A 22 -18.43 5.03 4.07
CA GLU A 22 -17.58 5.97 4.77
C GLU A 22 -16.12 5.75 4.40
N VAL A 23 -15.37 6.83 4.16
CA VAL A 23 -13.96 6.81 3.80
C VAL A 23 -13.19 7.83 4.63
N CYS A 24 -11.88 7.63 4.77
CA CYS A 24 -11.01 8.62 5.41
C CYS A 24 -10.82 9.86 4.52
N SER A 25 -10.34 10.93 5.13
CA SER A 25 -10.09 12.22 4.47
C SER A 25 -9.19 12.11 3.23
N LYS A 26 -8.15 11.26 3.28
CA LYS A 26 -7.23 11.04 2.15
C LYS A 26 -7.90 10.34 0.97
N ILE A 27 -8.68 9.29 1.21
CA ILE A 27 -9.46 8.64 0.14
C ILE A 27 -10.49 9.60 -0.45
N TYR A 28 -11.13 10.43 0.39
CA TYR A 28 -12.07 11.44 -0.10
C TYR A 28 -11.39 12.39 -1.08
N LYS A 29 -10.22 12.94 -0.73
CA LYS A 29 -9.42 13.83 -1.61
C LYS A 29 -8.97 13.14 -2.91
N THR A 30 -8.49 11.89 -2.82
CA THR A 30 -8.14 11.11 -4.02
C THR A 30 -9.33 10.96 -4.95
N MET A 31 -10.50 10.63 -4.41
CA MET A 31 -11.72 10.47 -5.20
C MET A 31 -12.20 11.78 -5.81
N GLU A 32 -12.11 12.89 -5.08
CA GLU A 32 -12.45 14.23 -5.57
C GLU A 32 -11.58 14.63 -6.77
N GLN A 33 -10.25 14.41 -6.69
CA GLN A 33 -9.32 14.65 -7.81
C GLN A 33 -9.68 13.80 -9.04
N LEU A 34 -9.98 12.49 -8.86
CA LEU A 34 -10.35 11.61 -9.96
C LEU A 34 -11.67 12.03 -10.62
N ILE A 35 -12.65 12.44 -9.83
CA ILE A 35 -13.95 12.93 -10.34
C ILE A 35 -13.77 14.26 -11.07
N ASN A 36 -12.91 15.15 -10.59
CA ASN A 36 -12.63 16.42 -11.25
C ASN A 36 -12.09 16.20 -12.68
N ILE A 37 -11.15 15.25 -12.87
CA ILE A 37 -10.67 14.86 -14.20
C ILE A 37 -11.80 14.27 -15.06
N GLN A 38 -12.63 13.38 -14.47
CA GLN A 38 -13.75 12.76 -15.21
C GLN A 38 -14.83 13.76 -15.64
N SER A 39 -15.01 14.83 -14.88
CA SER A 39 -15.98 15.90 -15.18
C SER A 39 -15.53 16.82 -16.33
N GLY A 40 -14.34 16.59 -16.88
CA GLY A 40 -13.80 17.37 -17.98
C GLY A 40 -13.14 18.68 -17.59
N ASN A 41 -12.86 18.87 -16.30
CA ASN A 41 -12.18 20.06 -15.76
C ASN A 41 -10.65 19.99 -15.94
N ASP A 42 -10.14 18.97 -16.64
CA ASP A 42 -8.73 18.80 -16.96
C ASP A 42 -8.55 18.81 -18.49
N ASP A 43 -7.78 19.77 -19.00
CA ASP A 43 -7.56 19.94 -20.44
C ASP A 43 -6.61 18.88 -21.01
N LYS A 44 -5.72 18.32 -20.19
CA LYS A 44 -4.70 17.36 -20.60
C LYS A 44 -5.19 15.91 -20.51
N TYR A 45 -5.90 15.59 -19.43
CA TYR A 45 -6.30 14.22 -19.12
C TYR A 45 -7.81 13.99 -19.24
N HIS A 46 -8.21 12.75 -19.46
CA HIS A 46 -9.61 12.32 -19.47
C HIS A 46 -9.75 10.87 -19.01
N PHE A 47 -10.96 10.46 -18.71
CA PHE A 47 -11.28 9.07 -18.41
C PHE A 47 -11.66 8.28 -19.66
N ASP A 48 -10.89 7.22 -19.98
CA ASP A 48 -11.23 6.25 -21.01
C ASP A 48 -11.83 4.99 -20.39
N PRO A 49 -13.15 4.76 -20.53
CA PRO A 49 -13.81 3.61 -19.90
C PRO A 49 -13.39 2.26 -20.49
N VAL A 50 -12.84 2.22 -21.71
CA VAL A 50 -12.38 0.97 -22.33
C VAL A 50 -11.05 0.57 -21.72
N LEU A 51 -10.10 1.48 -21.65
CA LEU A 51 -8.79 1.25 -21.01
C LEU A 51 -8.97 0.94 -19.53
N ALA A 52 -9.82 1.69 -18.83
CA ALA A 52 -10.15 1.51 -17.43
C ALA A 52 -10.66 0.10 -17.08
N ASN A 53 -11.48 -0.49 -17.95
CA ASN A 53 -12.10 -1.78 -17.67
C ASN A 53 -11.29 -2.98 -18.19
N ARG A 54 -10.26 -2.79 -19.02
CA ARG A 54 -9.43 -3.90 -19.53
C ARG A 54 -8.83 -4.76 -18.42
N PRO A 55 -8.11 -4.22 -17.42
CA PRO A 55 -7.53 -5.03 -16.35
C PRO A 55 -8.62 -5.73 -15.52
N ILE A 56 -9.76 -5.09 -15.27
CA ILE A 56 -10.87 -5.67 -14.51
C ILE A 56 -11.43 -6.88 -15.25
N VAL A 57 -11.73 -6.72 -16.54
CA VAL A 57 -12.25 -7.80 -17.39
C VAL A 57 -11.24 -8.95 -17.51
N PHE A 58 -9.95 -8.64 -17.67
CA PHE A 58 -8.90 -9.65 -17.70
C PHE A 58 -8.85 -10.44 -16.38
N ILE A 59 -8.79 -9.75 -15.26
CA ILE A 59 -8.67 -10.37 -13.95
C ILE A 59 -9.90 -11.24 -13.64
N GLU A 60 -11.11 -10.71 -13.80
CA GLU A 60 -12.33 -11.44 -13.42
C GLU A 60 -12.62 -12.64 -14.36
N ASN A 61 -12.16 -12.63 -15.60
CA ASN A 61 -12.37 -13.76 -16.51
C ASN A 61 -11.24 -14.79 -16.47
N PHE A 62 -9.98 -14.36 -16.36
CA PHE A 62 -8.84 -15.24 -16.56
C PHE A 62 -8.09 -15.58 -15.30
N CYS A 63 -8.05 -14.70 -14.28
CA CYS A 63 -7.42 -15.03 -13.00
C CYS A 63 -8.35 -15.88 -12.13
N LYS A 64 -7.76 -16.90 -11.47
CA LYS A 64 -8.48 -17.84 -10.62
C LYS A 64 -7.98 -17.74 -9.19
N GLN A 65 -8.85 -17.99 -8.23
CA GLN A 65 -8.46 -18.05 -6.83
C GLN A 65 -7.44 -19.15 -6.61
N SER A 66 -6.33 -18.83 -5.95
CA SER A 66 -5.27 -19.75 -5.59
C SER A 66 -5.37 -20.25 -4.15
N LYS A 67 -6.24 -19.63 -3.33
CA LYS A 67 -6.49 -19.98 -1.92
C LYS A 67 -7.99 -19.96 -1.64
N GLY A 68 -8.42 -20.71 -0.64
CA GLY A 68 -9.83 -20.84 -0.31
C GLY A 68 -10.58 -21.66 -1.37
N ASN A 69 -11.44 -21.04 -2.16
CA ASN A 69 -12.17 -21.70 -3.25
C ASN A 69 -11.29 -21.78 -4.51
N VAL A 70 -10.29 -22.66 -4.49
CA VAL A 70 -9.27 -22.82 -5.53
C VAL A 70 -9.91 -23.09 -6.89
N GLY A 71 -9.48 -22.37 -7.92
CA GLY A 71 -9.98 -22.48 -9.29
C GLY A 71 -11.26 -21.68 -9.60
N ALA A 72 -11.93 -21.14 -8.58
CA ALA A 72 -13.05 -20.21 -8.79
C ALA A 72 -12.59 -18.90 -9.46
N ALA A 73 -13.49 -18.24 -10.19
CA ALA A 73 -13.21 -16.93 -10.76
C ALA A 73 -12.86 -15.90 -9.66
N LEU A 74 -11.83 -15.12 -9.88
CA LEU A 74 -11.51 -14.00 -9.01
C LEU A 74 -12.52 -12.88 -9.25
N LYS A 75 -13.21 -12.46 -8.20
CA LYS A 75 -14.10 -11.29 -8.24
C LYS A 75 -13.44 -10.15 -7.49
N LEU A 76 -13.42 -8.98 -8.11
CA LEU A 76 -12.85 -7.77 -7.52
C LEU A 76 -13.91 -6.99 -6.76
N GLU A 77 -13.54 -6.51 -5.58
CA GLU A 77 -14.35 -5.57 -4.80
C GLU A 77 -14.41 -4.19 -5.48
N LEU A 78 -15.38 -3.38 -5.09
CA LEU A 78 -15.59 -2.07 -5.71
C LEU A 78 -14.36 -1.17 -5.58
N PHE A 79 -13.74 -1.10 -4.40
CA PHE A 79 -12.53 -0.30 -4.18
C PHE A 79 -11.35 -0.77 -5.05
N GLN A 80 -11.19 -2.08 -5.26
CA GLN A 80 -10.16 -2.64 -6.14
C GLN A 80 -10.40 -2.24 -7.61
N LYS A 81 -11.66 -2.26 -8.04
CA LYS A 81 -12.04 -1.79 -9.39
C LYS A 81 -11.77 -0.30 -9.57
N VAL A 82 -12.00 0.51 -8.53
CA VAL A 82 -11.68 1.94 -8.52
C VAL A 82 -10.18 2.16 -8.69
N ILE A 83 -9.34 1.46 -7.92
CA ILE A 83 -7.88 1.54 -8.03
C ILE A 83 -7.44 1.22 -9.47
N LEU A 84 -7.92 0.11 -10.05
CA LEU A 84 -7.56 -0.28 -11.41
C LEU A 84 -8.05 0.72 -12.45
N GLN A 85 -9.26 1.27 -12.31
CA GLN A 85 -9.78 2.30 -13.22
C GLN A 85 -9.01 3.61 -13.12
N ALA A 86 -8.57 4.01 -11.93
CA ALA A 86 -7.74 5.20 -11.76
C ALA A 86 -6.39 5.04 -12.45
N ILE A 87 -5.72 3.89 -12.27
CA ILE A 87 -4.42 3.62 -12.88
C ILE A 87 -4.50 3.56 -14.41
N TYR A 88 -5.47 2.83 -14.96
CA TYR A 88 -5.49 2.51 -16.38
C TYR A 88 -6.45 3.37 -17.21
N GLY A 89 -7.39 4.04 -16.56
CA GLY A 89 -8.45 4.78 -17.24
C GLY A 89 -8.24 6.28 -17.32
N ILE A 90 -7.38 6.87 -16.48
CA ILE A 90 -7.04 8.28 -16.61
C ILE A 90 -5.86 8.39 -17.58
N VAL A 91 -6.09 8.96 -18.75
CA VAL A 91 -5.12 8.98 -19.85
C VAL A 91 -5.02 10.35 -20.48
N ASP A 92 -3.86 10.65 -21.04
CA ASP A 92 -3.60 11.86 -21.82
C ASP A 92 -4.45 11.85 -23.10
N ARG A 93 -5.07 12.99 -23.42
CA ARG A 93 -6.01 13.13 -24.55
C ARG A 93 -5.33 12.95 -25.92
N LYS A 94 -4.03 13.24 -26.03
CA LYS A 94 -3.29 13.23 -27.31
C LYS A 94 -2.58 11.89 -27.51
N THR A 95 -1.90 11.41 -26.47
CA THR A 95 -1.05 10.22 -26.55
C THR A 95 -1.78 8.93 -26.17
N HIS A 96 -2.90 9.03 -25.46
CA HIS A 96 -3.65 7.93 -24.85
C HIS A 96 -2.80 7.09 -23.87
N LEU A 97 -1.65 7.63 -23.41
CA LEU A 97 -0.85 7.01 -22.38
C LEU A 97 -1.43 7.29 -21.00
N ARG A 98 -1.19 6.39 -20.05
CA ARG A 98 -1.68 6.56 -18.67
C ARG A 98 -1.08 7.81 -18.02
N LYS A 99 -1.91 8.53 -17.27
CA LYS A 99 -1.46 9.67 -16.47
C LYS A 99 -0.52 9.21 -15.35
N TYR A 100 -0.94 8.18 -14.62
CA TYR A 100 -0.27 7.74 -13.41
C TYR A 100 0.74 6.64 -13.70
N THR A 101 2.01 6.92 -13.48
CA THR A 101 3.13 6.00 -13.65
C THR A 101 3.69 5.52 -12.32
N GLU A 102 3.34 6.20 -11.23
CA GLU A 102 3.67 5.79 -9.87
C GLU A 102 2.42 5.76 -9.00
N VAL A 103 2.26 4.67 -8.24
CA VAL A 103 1.09 4.42 -7.40
C VAL A 103 1.50 3.98 -6.02
N PHE A 104 1.04 4.68 -4.99
CA PHE A 104 1.23 4.32 -3.59
C PHE A 104 -0.10 3.87 -2.96
N ILE A 105 -0.14 2.65 -2.44
CA ILE A 105 -1.34 2.08 -1.82
C ILE A 105 -1.02 1.66 -0.39
N CYS A 106 -1.61 2.33 0.58
CA CYS A 106 -1.57 1.95 1.98
C CYS A 106 -2.95 1.43 2.40
N ILE A 107 -3.04 0.16 2.80
CA ILE A 107 -4.31 -0.47 3.15
C ILE A 107 -4.10 -1.55 4.22
N GLY A 108 -4.99 -1.63 5.19
CA GLY A 108 -4.92 -2.56 6.32
C GLY A 108 -4.69 -4.03 5.90
N ARG A 109 -4.15 -4.84 6.81
CA ARG A 109 -3.94 -6.27 6.55
C ARG A 109 -5.21 -6.99 6.15
N LYS A 110 -5.08 -8.04 5.32
CA LYS A 110 -6.17 -8.94 4.88
C LYS A 110 -7.23 -8.28 3.98
N ASN A 111 -6.93 -7.14 3.35
CA ASN A 111 -7.79 -6.51 2.32
C ASN A 111 -7.47 -6.96 0.88
N GLY A 112 -6.80 -8.09 0.69
CA GLY A 112 -6.60 -8.69 -0.64
C GLY A 112 -5.44 -8.12 -1.45
N LYS A 113 -4.49 -7.38 -0.82
CA LYS A 113 -3.32 -6.75 -1.48
C LYS A 113 -2.59 -7.70 -2.43
N SER A 114 -2.02 -8.76 -1.89
CA SER A 114 -1.18 -9.69 -2.67
C SER A 114 -1.96 -10.38 -3.78
N THR A 115 -3.26 -10.66 -3.58
CA THR A 115 -4.13 -11.24 -4.62
C THR A 115 -4.34 -10.26 -5.77
N LEU A 116 -4.62 -8.99 -5.46
CA LEU A 116 -4.79 -7.94 -6.48
C LEU A 116 -3.51 -7.74 -7.28
N LEU A 117 -2.36 -7.62 -6.60
CA LEU A 117 -1.06 -7.43 -7.26
C LEU A 117 -0.66 -8.62 -8.11
N SER A 118 -0.89 -9.84 -7.62
CA SER A 118 -0.60 -11.06 -8.39
C SER A 118 -1.41 -11.13 -9.68
N ALA A 119 -2.68 -10.77 -9.62
CA ALA A 119 -3.55 -10.71 -10.78
C ALA A 119 -3.14 -9.57 -11.74
N LEU A 120 -2.74 -8.42 -11.17
CA LEU A 120 -2.28 -7.28 -11.95
C LEU A 120 -0.94 -7.55 -12.64
N GLY A 121 0.00 -8.25 -11.99
CA GLY A 121 1.24 -8.70 -12.61
C GLY A 121 0.99 -9.65 -13.81
N ASN A 122 0.03 -10.58 -13.70
CA ASN A 122 -0.39 -11.40 -14.83
C ASN A 122 -1.04 -10.57 -15.96
N TYR A 123 -1.78 -9.50 -15.62
CA TYR A 123 -2.29 -8.56 -16.61
C TYR A 123 -1.16 -7.80 -17.29
N GLY A 124 -0.19 -7.26 -16.54
CA GLY A 124 0.99 -6.60 -17.09
C GLY A 124 1.77 -7.51 -18.06
N LEU A 125 1.94 -8.79 -17.69
CA LEU A 125 2.65 -9.77 -18.51
C LEU A 125 1.96 -10.06 -19.85
N LEU A 126 0.62 -10.16 -19.88
CA LEU A 126 -0.11 -10.65 -21.05
C LEU A 126 -1.11 -9.64 -21.64
N GLY A 127 -1.72 -8.80 -20.81
CA GLY A 127 -2.89 -7.99 -21.17
C GLY A 127 -2.62 -6.51 -21.43
N ASP A 128 -1.54 -5.94 -20.92
CA ASP A 128 -1.21 -4.52 -21.01
C ASP A 128 -0.65 -4.08 -22.37
N LYS A 129 -0.41 -5.05 -23.27
CA LYS A 129 0.06 -4.83 -24.66
C LYS A 129 1.46 -4.20 -24.77
N GLU A 130 2.26 -4.32 -23.73
CA GLU A 130 3.67 -3.93 -23.76
C GLU A 130 4.49 -4.93 -24.58
N GLY A 131 5.48 -4.46 -25.33
CA GLY A 131 6.42 -5.32 -26.07
C GLY A 131 7.55 -5.77 -25.14
N GLY A 132 7.79 -7.08 -25.01
CA GLY A 132 8.76 -7.63 -24.08
C GLY A 132 8.57 -7.13 -22.66
N PRO A 133 7.37 -7.27 -22.06
CA PRO A 133 7.12 -6.73 -20.73
C PRO A 133 7.98 -7.44 -19.69
N GLU A 134 8.62 -6.69 -18.83
CA GLU A 134 9.35 -7.15 -17.66
C GLU A 134 8.59 -6.70 -16.42
N ILE A 135 8.10 -7.66 -15.66
CA ILE A 135 7.31 -7.43 -14.45
C ILE A 135 8.14 -7.91 -13.26
N ASP A 136 8.52 -6.99 -12.39
CA ASP A 136 9.36 -7.29 -11.24
C ASP A 136 8.59 -7.16 -9.93
N CYS A 137 8.43 -8.28 -9.20
CA CYS A 137 8.03 -8.26 -7.80
C CYS A 137 9.24 -8.06 -6.92
N VAL A 138 9.28 -6.96 -6.20
CA VAL A 138 10.44 -6.56 -5.41
C VAL A 138 10.10 -6.49 -3.92
N SER A 139 11.00 -6.96 -3.07
CA SER A 139 10.92 -6.84 -1.62
C SER A 139 12.30 -6.93 -1.00
N THR A 140 12.43 -6.59 0.31
CA THR A 140 13.70 -6.69 1.06
C THR A 140 14.30 -8.08 1.04
N LYS A 141 13.47 -9.12 1.09
CA LYS A 141 13.87 -10.53 1.06
C LYS A 141 13.23 -11.23 -0.11
N ARG A 142 14.00 -12.09 -0.78
CA ARG A 142 13.50 -12.87 -1.92
C ARG A 142 12.26 -13.70 -1.60
N ASP A 143 12.16 -14.23 -0.39
CA ASP A 143 10.99 -15.01 0.02
C ASP A 143 9.74 -14.15 0.19
N ALA A 144 9.88 -12.90 0.59
CA ALA A 144 8.77 -11.94 0.62
C ALA A 144 8.30 -11.59 -0.81
N ALA A 145 9.23 -11.27 -1.72
CA ALA A 145 8.92 -11.04 -3.15
C ALA A 145 8.19 -12.24 -3.79
N LYS A 146 8.57 -13.47 -3.41
CA LYS A 146 7.91 -14.71 -3.86
C LYS A 146 6.46 -14.84 -3.42
N ILE A 147 6.00 -14.15 -2.40
CA ILE A 147 4.59 -14.28 -1.93
C ILE A 147 3.64 -13.85 -3.04
N VAL A 148 3.84 -12.66 -3.62
CA VAL A 148 3.03 -12.12 -4.72
C VAL A 148 3.27 -12.94 -5.99
N PHE A 149 4.52 -13.21 -6.32
CA PHE A 149 4.89 -14.01 -7.49
C PHE A 149 4.30 -15.43 -7.46
N ASN A 150 4.40 -16.14 -6.33
CA ASN A 150 3.83 -17.48 -6.21
C ASN A 150 2.30 -17.48 -6.34
N ALA A 151 1.63 -16.48 -5.78
CA ALA A 151 0.19 -16.34 -5.97
C ALA A 151 -0.17 -16.10 -7.45
N ALA A 152 0.61 -15.28 -8.18
CA ALA A 152 0.45 -15.09 -9.62
C ALA A 152 0.67 -16.41 -10.39
N ARG A 153 1.73 -17.15 -10.05
CA ARG A 153 2.04 -18.46 -10.63
C ARG A 153 0.92 -19.49 -10.38
N ASP A 154 0.35 -19.48 -9.18
CA ASP A 154 -0.75 -20.39 -8.86
C ASP A 154 -2.04 -19.99 -9.59
N MET A 155 -2.31 -18.70 -9.79
CA MET A 155 -3.40 -18.23 -10.66
C MET A 155 -3.23 -18.72 -12.11
N VAL A 156 -2.00 -18.66 -12.65
CA VAL A 156 -1.70 -19.20 -13.99
C VAL A 156 -1.97 -20.70 -14.03
N LYS A 157 -1.51 -21.47 -13.02
CA LYS A 157 -1.75 -22.93 -12.95
C LYS A 157 -3.24 -23.30 -12.91
N GLN A 158 -4.06 -22.48 -12.24
CA GLN A 158 -5.50 -22.72 -12.12
C GLN A 158 -6.31 -22.26 -13.35
N SER A 159 -5.72 -21.43 -14.22
CA SER A 159 -6.40 -20.86 -15.38
C SER A 159 -6.03 -21.60 -16.68
N PRO A 160 -6.97 -22.35 -17.30
CA PRO A 160 -6.71 -22.97 -18.60
C PRO A 160 -6.32 -21.98 -19.67
N TYR A 161 -6.89 -20.74 -19.62
CA TYR A 161 -6.58 -19.67 -20.56
C TYR A 161 -5.15 -19.14 -20.36
N LEU A 162 -4.77 -18.78 -19.14
CA LEU A 162 -3.43 -18.23 -18.87
C LEU A 162 -2.33 -19.25 -19.15
N ARG A 163 -2.53 -20.53 -18.81
CA ARG A 163 -1.57 -21.61 -19.11
C ARG A 163 -1.29 -21.79 -20.61
N LYS A 164 -2.20 -21.39 -21.46
CA LYS A 164 -1.98 -21.46 -22.93
C LYS A 164 -0.88 -20.49 -23.39
N TYR A 165 -0.76 -19.35 -22.72
CA TYR A 165 0.15 -18.26 -23.11
C TYR A 165 1.34 -18.06 -22.17
N ILE A 166 1.18 -18.43 -20.91
CA ILE A 166 2.18 -18.19 -19.86
C ILE A 166 2.77 -19.53 -19.41
N LYS A 167 4.07 -19.71 -19.62
CA LYS A 167 4.86 -20.85 -19.15
C LYS A 167 5.41 -20.57 -17.75
N SER A 168 5.12 -21.42 -16.79
CA SER A 168 5.70 -21.36 -15.45
C SER A 168 7.06 -22.06 -15.45
N ARG A 169 8.15 -21.28 -15.34
CA ARG A 169 9.53 -21.78 -15.21
C ARG A 169 9.95 -21.82 -13.74
N LYS A 170 11.15 -22.28 -13.44
CA LYS A 170 11.65 -22.40 -12.06
C LYS A 170 11.73 -21.05 -11.35
N SER A 171 12.20 -20.01 -12.03
CA SER A 171 12.48 -18.69 -11.50
C SER A 171 11.43 -17.63 -11.83
N ASP A 172 10.65 -17.85 -12.89
CA ASP A 172 9.78 -16.82 -13.48
C ASP A 172 8.54 -17.41 -14.16
N LEU A 173 7.65 -16.50 -14.59
CA LEU A 173 6.61 -16.76 -15.57
C LEU A 173 7.04 -16.13 -16.89
N TYR A 174 6.95 -16.86 -17.98
CA TYR A 174 7.37 -16.44 -19.30
C TYR A 174 6.23 -16.48 -20.29
N CYS A 175 6.03 -15.40 -21.02
CA CYS A 175 5.06 -15.31 -22.11
C CYS A 175 5.79 -15.31 -23.44
N GLU A 176 5.71 -16.43 -24.19
CA GLU A 176 6.40 -16.58 -25.47
C GLU A 176 5.83 -15.64 -26.56
N TYR A 177 4.56 -15.29 -26.45
CA TYR A 177 3.85 -14.46 -27.44
C TYR A 177 4.45 -13.04 -27.57
N ASN A 178 4.82 -12.44 -26.44
CA ASN A 178 5.37 -11.08 -26.38
C ASN A 178 6.77 -11.01 -25.79
N LEU A 179 7.42 -12.17 -25.57
CA LEU A 179 8.74 -12.30 -24.94
C LEU A 179 8.80 -11.74 -23.50
N GLY A 180 7.67 -11.68 -22.83
CA GLY A 180 7.54 -11.09 -21.51
C GLY A 180 7.99 -12.03 -20.38
N VAL A 181 8.47 -11.42 -19.29
CA VAL A 181 8.92 -12.10 -18.08
C VAL A 181 8.25 -11.49 -16.85
N TYR A 182 7.85 -12.33 -15.89
CA TYR A 182 7.40 -11.91 -14.58
C TYR A 182 8.20 -12.67 -13.51
N GLN A 183 8.96 -11.96 -12.67
CA GLN A 183 9.95 -12.55 -11.77
C GLN A 183 9.96 -11.89 -10.39
N PRO A 184 10.37 -12.64 -9.33
CA PRO A 184 10.61 -12.10 -8.00
C PRO A 184 12.08 -11.69 -7.85
N LEU A 185 12.33 -10.45 -7.41
CA LEU A 185 13.66 -9.90 -7.14
C LEU A 185 13.81 -9.51 -5.66
N SER A 186 15.03 -9.41 -5.18
CA SER A 186 15.36 -8.94 -3.83
C SER A 186 16.48 -7.93 -3.86
N SER A 187 16.58 -7.10 -2.84
CA SER A 187 17.66 -6.11 -2.68
C SER A 187 19.06 -6.73 -2.65
N ASP A 188 19.17 -8.00 -2.25
CA ASP A 188 20.45 -8.72 -2.19
C ASP A 188 20.95 -9.21 -3.56
N SER A 189 20.18 -9.01 -4.62
CA SER A 189 20.59 -9.44 -5.96
C SER A 189 21.48 -8.38 -6.58
N ASN A 190 22.76 -8.71 -6.80
CA ASN A 190 23.71 -7.91 -7.61
C ASN A 190 23.27 -7.78 -9.10
N THR A 191 22.02 -8.12 -9.40
CA THR A 191 21.43 -8.22 -10.74
C THR A 191 20.38 -7.13 -10.99
N LEU A 192 20.28 -6.12 -10.14
CA LEU A 192 19.32 -5.01 -10.34
C LEU A 192 19.82 -4.03 -11.43
N ASP A 193 21.12 -4.02 -11.71
CA ASP A 193 21.69 -3.24 -12.82
C ASP A 193 21.35 -3.90 -14.16
N GLY A 194 20.89 -3.09 -15.12
CA GLY A 194 20.56 -3.55 -16.47
C GLY A 194 19.11 -4.06 -16.65
N LEU A 195 18.27 -3.99 -15.62
CA LEU A 195 16.81 -4.23 -15.75
C LEU A 195 16.16 -3.13 -16.59
N ASN A 196 15.04 -3.50 -17.24
CA ASN A 196 14.21 -2.57 -18.00
C ASN A 196 12.73 -2.88 -17.77
N PRO A 197 12.25 -2.76 -16.51
CA PRO A 197 10.90 -3.17 -16.17
C PRO A 197 9.84 -2.25 -16.79
N SER A 198 8.78 -2.87 -17.29
CA SER A 198 7.54 -2.19 -17.66
C SER A 198 6.61 -2.03 -16.45
N MET A 199 6.76 -2.91 -15.44
CA MET A 199 6.01 -2.82 -14.19
C MET A 199 6.87 -3.29 -13.02
N VAL A 200 6.91 -2.48 -11.97
CA VAL A 200 7.50 -2.84 -10.68
C VAL A 200 6.39 -2.94 -9.63
N ILE A 201 6.40 -4.01 -8.88
CA ILE A 201 5.51 -4.25 -7.75
C ILE A 201 6.36 -4.33 -6.49
N LEU A 202 6.36 -3.25 -5.70
CA LEU A 202 7.06 -3.17 -4.42
C LEU A 202 6.08 -3.48 -3.29
N ASP A 203 6.16 -4.69 -2.74
CA ASP A 203 5.29 -5.15 -1.65
C ASP A 203 5.96 -4.94 -0.28
N GLU A 204 5.13 -4.59 0.72
CA GLU A 204 5.53 -4.40 2.12
C GLU A 204 6.67 -3.36 2.30
N CYS A 205 6.55 -2.18 1.63
CA CYS A 205 7.59 -1.15 1.66
C CYS A 205 7.92 -0.67 3.09
N HIS A 206 6.99 -0.79 4.05
CA HIS A 206 7.24 -0.48 5.45
C HIS A 206 8.37 -1.31 6.09
N ALA A 207 8.78 -2.41 5.47
CA ALA A 207 9.90 -3.23 5.94
C ALA A 207 11.25 -2.81 5.34
N ILE A 208 11.26 -1.91 4.36
CA ILE A 208 12.45 -1.41 3.68
C ILE A 208 13.03 -0.27 4.51
N LYS A 209 14.30 -0.42 4.91
CA LYS A 209 14.98 0.54 5.79
C LYS A 209 15.66 1.68 5.03
N ASP A 210 16.19 1.38 3.84
CA ASP A 210 16.92 2.36 3.03
C ASP A 210 16.22 2.58 1.68
N ARG A 211 16.53 3.70 1.07
CA ARG A 211 15.92 4.15 -0.18
C ARG A 211 16.48 3.44 -1.42
N ASN A 212 17.65 2.82 -1.31
CA ASN A 212 18.43 2.35 -2.46
C ASN A 212 17.62 1.42 -3.38
N LEU A 213 16.91 0.44 -2.82
CA LEU A 213 16.10 -0.50 -3.61
C LEU A 213 15.02 0.22 -4.44
N TYR A 214 14.34 1.19 -3.83
CA TYR A 214 13.32 1.97 -4.51
C TYR A 214 13.92 2.82 -5.64
N ASP A 215 15.03 3.52 -5.37
CA ASP A 215 15.67 4.41 -6.34
C ASP A 215 16.26 3.64 -7.53
N VAL A 216 16.92 2.50 -7.29
CA VAL A 216 17.45 1.64 -8.37
C VAL A 216 16.31 1.15 -9.27
N MET A 217 15.20 0.68 -8.69
CA MET A 217 14.07 0.22 -9.48
C MET A 217 13.36 1.35 -10.24
N LYS A 218 13.29 2.56 -9.67
CA LYS A 218 12.78 3.75 -10.37
C LYS A 218 13.67 4.14 -11.55
N GLN A 219 14.99 4.14 -11.35
CA GLN A 219 15.95 4.43 -12.42
C GLN A 219 15.91 3.39 -13.55
N ALA A 220 15.75 2.10 -13.20
CA ALA A 220 15.64 1.03 -14.19
C ALA A 220 14.43 1.20 -15.14
N MET A 221 13.39 1.91 -14.72
CA MET A 221 12.18 2.19 -15.52
C MET A 221 12.33 3.42 -16.45
N ALA A 222 13.42 4.16 -16.38
CA ALA A 222 13.62 5.41 -17.12
C ALA A 222 13.96 5.23 -18.61
N ALA A 223 13.98 4.00 -19.14
CA ALA A 223 14.28 3.75 -20.55
C ALA A 223 13.20 4.31 -21.48
N GLU A 224 13.60 5.04 -22.54
CA GLU A 224 12.70 5.64 -23.52
C GLU A 224 11.79 4.60 -24.23
N SER A 225 12.25 3.34 -24.29
CA SER A 225 11.45 2.23 -24.83
C SER A 225 10.19 1.92 -24.00
N ARG A 226 10.14 2.33 -22.74
CA ARG A 226 9.01 2.16 -21.81
C ARG A 226 8.16 3.43 -21.80
N LYS A 227 7.17 3.49 -22.69
CA LYS A 227 6.31 4.69 -22.88
C LYS A 227 5.37 4.96 -21.70
N GLN A 228 4.98 3.93 -20.97
CA GLN A 228 4.04 4.02 -19.86
C GLN A 228 4.38 3.00 -18.75
N PRO A 229 5.60 3.10 -18.17
CA PRO A 229 6.00 2.22 -17.08
C PRO A 229 5.07 2.41 -15.87
N LEU A 230 4.97 1.40 -15.00
CA LEU A 230 4.10 1.45 -13.84
C LEU A 230 4.81 0.96 -12.59
N PHE A 231 5.11 1.86 -11.66
CA PHE A 231 5.66 1.54 -10.35
C PHE A 231 4.53 1.50 -9.31
N ILE A 232 4.31 0.36 -8.68
CA ILE A 232 3.27 0.19 -7.66
C ILE A 232 3.91 -0.18 -6.35
N THR A 233 3.79 0.71 -5.36
CA THR A 233 4.12 0.44 -3.97
C THR A 233 2.84 0.11 -3.22
N ILE A 234 2.81 -1.05 -2.57
CA ILE A 234 1.68 -1.43 -1.72
C ILE A 234 2.15 -1.90 -0.34
N THR A 235 1.46 -1.45 0.70
CA THR A 235 1.90 -1.71 2.06
C THR A 235 0.77 -1.60 3.07
N THR A 236 1.05 -1.99 4.31
CA THR A 236 0.40 -1.49 5.52
C THR A 236 1.30 -0.45 6.16
N SER A 237 0.80 0.29 7.13
CA SER A 237 1.65 1.05 8.04
C SER A 237 2.69 0.15 8.74
N GLY A 238 3.86 0.72 9.04
CA GLY A 238 4.98 0.05 9.71
C GLY A 238 5.29 0.62 11.08
N TYR A 239 6.17 -0.09 11.81
CA TYR A 239 6.75 0.39 13.08
C TYR A 239 8.08 1.11 12.87
N ASN A 240 8.76 0.83 11.75
CA ASN A 240 10.02 1.50 11.42
C ASN A 240 9.73 2.96 11.12
N ARG A 241 10.54 3.85 11.67
CA ARG A 241 10.54 5.27 11.41
C ARG A 241 11.70 5.62 10.47
N GLU A 242 11.57 6.76 9.78
CA GLU A 242 12.61 7.29 8.88
C GLU A 242 12.96 6.34 7.73
N GLY A 243 12.04 5.45 7.34
CA GLY A 243 12.18 4.56 6.20
C GLY A 243 11.40 5.07 4.99
N ILE A 244 11.61 4.41 3.84
CA ILE A 244 10.95 4.76 2.57
C ILE A 244 9.40 4.82 2.68
N TYR A 245 8.79 4.06 3.60
CA TYR A 245 7.36 4.15 3.85
C TYR A 245 6.95 5.54 4.37
N ASP A 246 7.69 6.09 5.34
CA ASP A 246 7.37 7.39 5.92
C ASP A 246 7.54 8.50 4.87
N GLU A 247 8.62 8.45 4.08
CA GLU A 247 8.87 9.38 2.98
C GLU A 247 7.73 9.36 1.94
N LEU A 248 7.33 8.17 1.47
CA LEU A 248 6.26 8.02 0.48
C LEU A 248 4.89 8.41 1.04
N TYR A 249 4.62 8.12 2.31
CA TYR A 249 3.38 8.51 2.95
C TYR A 249 3.27 10.02 3.11
N ASP A 250 4.36 10.68 3.54
CA ASP A 250 4.41 12.14 3.70
C ASP A 250 4.32 12.82 2.33
N TYR A 251 5.06 12.33 1.34
CA TYR A 251 4.97 12.80 -0.04
C TYR A 251 3.56 12.64 -0.61
N ALA A 252 2.93 11.49 -0.42
CA ALA A 252 1.54 11.25 -0.84
C ALA A 252 0.56 12.21 -0.18
N SER A 253 0.77 12.51 1.10
CA SER A 253 -0.04 13.48 1.84
C SER A 253 0.16 14.90 1.31
N ASP A 254 1.39 15.29 0.99
CA ASP A 254 1.72 16.60 0.42
C ASP A 254 1.10 16.78 -0.97
N VAL A 255 1.15 15.76 -1.82
CA VAL A 255 0.49 15.79 -3.15
C VAL A 255 -1.04 15.91 -3.00
N LEU A 256 -1.66 15.14 -2.10
CA LEU A 256 -3.10 15.21 -1.85
C LEU A 256 -3.56 16.55 -1.28
N GLU A 257 -2.70 17.23 -0.53
CA GLU A 257 -2.98 18.55 0.07
C GLU A 257 -2.56 19.72 -0.80
N GLY A 258 -1.96 19.45 -1.97
CA GLY A 258 -1.50 20.49 -2.89
C GLY A 258 -0.23 21.21 -2.42
N ARG A 259 0.51 20.65 -1.46
CA ARG A 259 1.82 21.17 -1.03
C ARG A 259 2.95 20.73 -1.97
N ALA A 260 2.77 19.61 -2.66
CA ALA A 260 3.65 19.15 -3.73
C ALA A 260 2.85 18.92 -5.00
N GLU A 261 3.45 19.22 -6.16
CA GLU A 261 2.85 18.97 -7.47
C GLU A 261 3.53 17.76 -8.12
N ASP A 262 2.77 16.68 -8.32
CA ASP A 262 3.19 15.53 -9.12
C ASP A 262 1.98 14.94 -9.85
N GLU A 263 1.86 15.26 -11.13
CA GLU A 263 0.73 14.82 -11.95
C GLU A 263 0.75 13.32 -12.26
N HIS A 264 1.89 12.65 -12.09
CA HIS A 264 2.09 11.23 -12.40
C HIS A 264 1.99 10.31 -11.18
N PHE A 265 1.89 10.89 -9.99
CA PHE A 265 1.76 10.15 -8.74
C PHE A 265 0.29 9.99 -8.34
N LEU A 266 -0.09 8.77 -7.97
CA LEU A 266 -1.44 8.45 -7.47
C LEU A 266 -1.35 7.76 -6.13
N SER A 267 -2.11 8.20 -5.14
CA SER A 267 -2.14 7.54 -3.84
C SER A 267 -3.54 7.09 -3.43
N PHE A 268 -3.60 5.91 -2.78
CA PHE A 268 -4.77 5.40 -2.08
C PHE A 268 -4.35 5.04 -0.66
N ILE A 269 -4.67 5.89 0.30
CA ILE A 269 -4.34 5.70 1.71
C ILE A 269 -5.61 5.43 2.50
N PHE A 270 -5.84 4.15 2.82
CA PHE A 270 -6.95 3.68 3.64
C PHE A 270 -6.49 3.59 5.10
N GLU A 271 -6.95 4.49 5.93
CA GLU A 271 -6.58 4.58 7.34
C GLU A 271 -7.75 5.10 8.18
N LEU A 272 -7.65 5.11 9.49
CA LEU A 272 -8.52 5.91 10.33
C LEU A 272 -8.03 7.36 10.32
N ASP A 273 -8.95 8.32 10.47
CA ASP A 273 -8.60 9.74 10.49
C ASP A 273 -7.98 10.16 11.83
N SER A 274 -8.38 9.50 12.92
CA SER A 274 -7.87 9.78 14.26
C SER A 274 -7.77 8.52 15.14
N LEU A 275 -7.06 8.64 16.27
CA LEU A 275 -6.89 7.54 17.21
C LEU A 275 -8.22 7.19 17.89
N GLU A 276 -9.12 8.15 18.11
CA GLU A 276 -10.38 7.95 18.80
C GLU A 276 -11.35 7.02 18.04
N GLU A 277 -11.12 6.85 16.73
CA GLU A 277 -11.96 6.00 15.87
C GLU A 277 -11.66 4.49 16.01
N TRP A 278 -10.58 4.09 16.70
CA TRP A 278 -10.09 2.70 16.65
C TRP A 278 -11.03 1.68 17.26
N ASP A 279 -11.87 2.05 18.20
CA ASP A 279 -12.84 1.18 18.87
C ASP A 279 -14.28 1.40 18.42
N ASP A 280 -14.51 2.32 17.48
CA ASP A 280 -15.78 2.51 16.77
C ASP A 280 -15.85 1.62 15.53
N GLU A 281 -16.62 0.53 15.61
CA GLU A 281 -16.81 -0.43 14.51
C GLU A 281 -17.26 0.23 13.20
N SER A 282 -18.08 1.28 13.28
CA SER A 282 -18.59 1.97 12.09
C SER A 282 -17.49 2.63 11.27
N LYS A 283 -16.37 3.02 11.90
CA LYS A 283 -15.23 3.70 11.28
C LYS A 283 -14.22 2.74 10.64
N TRP A 284 -14.24 1.46 11.01
CA TRP A 284 -13.20 0.50 10.57
C TRP A 284 -13.14 0.30 9.06
N ILE A 285 -14.24 0.58 8.35
CA ILE A 285 -14.30 0.51 6.89
C ILE A 285 -13.34 1.51 6.22
N LYS A 286 -13.03 2.65 6.87
CA LYS A 286 -12.09 3.66 6.37
C LYS A 286 -10.71 3.06 6.07
N ALA A 287 -10.19 2.23 6.99
CA ALA A 287 -8.91 1.53 6.84
C ALA A 287 -9.04 0.16 6.17
N ASN A 288 -10.26 -0.40 6.12
CA ASN A 288 -10.53 -1.76 5.69
C ASN A 288 -11.70 -1.84 4.71
N PRO A 289 -11.54 -1.33 3.48
CA PRO A 289 -12.65 -1.28 2.51
C PRO A 289 -13.15 -2.67 2.06
N GLY A 290 -12.42 -3.75 2.36
CA GLY A 290 -12.82 -5.15 2.13
C GLY A 290 -13.45 -5.84 3.34
N ILE A 291 -13.80 -5.10 4.39
CA ILE A 291 -14.42 -5.68 5.59
C ILE A 291 -15.77 -6.32 5.26
N GLY A 292 -16.02 -7.49 5.83
CA GLY A 292 -17.26 -8.25 5.56
C GLY A 292 -17.22 -9.11 4.29
N THR A 293 -16.30 -8.86 3.36
CA THR A 293 -16.14 -9.64 2.11
C THR A 293 -14.79 -10.33 2.03
N ILE A 294 -13.70 -9.59 2.05
CA ILE A 294 -12.33 -10.14 2.01
C ILE A 294 -11.77 -10.26 3.44
N LYS A 295 -11.96 -9.23 4.26
CA LYS A 295 -11.51 -9.20 5.65
C LYS A 295 -12.65 -9.60 6.60
N SER A 296 -12.37 -10.55 7.48
CA SER A 296 -13.37 -11.04 8.47
C SER A 296 -13.61 -9.96 9.53
N LEU A 297 -14.83 -9.44 9.58
CA LEU A 297 -15.30 -8.53 10.65
C LEU A 297 -15.25 -9.17 12.04
N PRO A 298 -15.72 -10.42 12.26
CA PRO A 298 -15.62 -11.05 13.57
C PRO A 298 -14.19 -11.15 14.10
N LYS A 299 -13.22 -11.51 13.23
CA LYS A 299 -11.80 -11.57 13.64
C LYS A 299 -11.20 -10.20 13.94
N LEU A 300 -11.63 -9.16 13.25
CA LEU A 300 -11.19 -7.81 13.55
C LEU A 300 -11.76 -7.35 14.91
N LYS A 301 -13.04 -7.67 15.22
CA LYS A 301 -13.63 -7.43 16.54
C LYS A 301 -12.85 -8.14 17.66
N GLU A 302 -12.51 -9.40 17.48
CA GLU A 302 -11.69 -10.16 18.43
C GLU A 302 -10.34 -9.48 18.68
N ASN A 303 -9.67 -8.99 17.61
CA ASN A 303 -8.41 -8.28 17.74
C ASN A 303 -8.56 -6.97 18.51
N VAL A 304 -9.59 -6.18 18.24
CA VAL A 304 -9.86 -4.92 18.94
C VAL A 304 -10.18 -5.18 20.42
N GLU A 305 -11.04 -6.15 20.72
CA GLU A 305 -11.37 -6.51 22.11
C GLU A 305 -10.14 -7.04 22.89
N ARG A 306 -9.28 -7.78 22.20
CA ARG A 306 -7.98 -8.17 22.79
C ARG A 306 -7.08 -6.96 23.03
N ALA A 307 -7.02 -6.02 22.11
CA ALA A 307 -6.20 -4.82 22.24
C ALA A 307 -6.66 -3.91 23.40
N LYS A 308 -7.97 -3.85 23.67
CA LYS A 308 -8.52 -3.16 24.85
C LYS A 308 -8.04 -3.76 26.18
N LYS A 309 -7.79 -5.08 26.19
CA LYS A 309 -7.39 -5.83 27.40
C LYS A 309 -5.89 -6.02 27.53
N THR A 310 -5.13 -5.83 26.44
CA THR A 310 -3.68 -6.11 26.36
C THR A 310 -2.99 -4.90 25.74
N PRO A 311 -2.44 -3.99 26.56
CA PRO A 311 -1.80 -2.75 26.08
C PRO A 311 -0.72 -3.01 25.02
N ASP A 312 0.13 -4.01 25.19
CA ASP A 312 1.20 -4.37 24.25
C ASP A 312 0.70 -4.84 22.87
N PHE A 313 -0.56 -5.26 22.78
CA PHE A 313 -1.17 -5.68 21.51
C PHE A 313 -1.87 -4.54 20.77
N LYS A 314 -2.28 -3.47 21.47
CA LYS A 314 -2.97 -2.30 20.90
C LYS A 314 -2.18 -1.67 19.73
N PRO A 315 -0.85 -1.39 19.84
CA PRO A 315 -0.07 -0.85 18.73
C PRO A 315 -0.11 -1.72 17.47
N THR A 316 -0.18 -3.03 17.62
CA THR A 316 -0.27 -3.96 16.47
C THR A 316 -1.58 -3.77 15.70
N VAL A 317 -2.70 -3.66 16.39
CA VAL A 317 -4.01 -3.43 15.76
C VAL A 317 -4.05 -2.05 15.11
N LEU A 318 -3.63 -1.01 15.82
CA LEU A 318 -3.62 0.36 15.32
C LEU A 318 -2.78 0.52 14.06
N THR A 319 -1.56 -0.07 14.05
CA THR A 319 -0.66 0.03 12.91
C THR A 319 -1.07 -0.89 11.77
N LYS A 320 -1.36 -2.18 12.04
CA LYS A 320 -1.51 -3.17 10.97
C LYS A 320 -2.95 -3.36 10.47
N ASP A 321 -3.93 -3.09 11.32
CA ASP A 321 -5.34 -3.19 10.93
C ASP A 321 -5.93 -1.83 10.55
N PHE A 322 -5.44 -0.73 11.15
CA PHE A 322 -6.01 0.61 10.95
C PHE A 322 -5.08 1.63 10.29
N ASN A 323 -3.82 1.25 10.01
CA ASN A 323 -2.80 2.09 9.35
C ASN A 323 -2.50 3.41 10.06
N LEU A 324 -2.74 3.51 11.36
CA LEU A 324 -2.36 4.68 12.13
C LEU A 324 -0.83 4.78 12.23
N LYS A 325 -0.26 5.86 11.71
CA LYS A 325 1.18 6.04 11.49
C LYS A 325 1.98 6.24 12.78
N ASN A 326 1.42 6.88 13.79
CA ASN A 326 2.18 7.45 14.91
C ASN A 326 2.30 6.57 16.17
N ILE A 327 2.02 5.26 16.07
CA ILE A 327 2.02 4.39 17.23
C ILE A 327 3.20 3.44 17.18
N SER A 328 4.25 3.75 17.93
CA SER A 328 5.41 2.87 18.10
C SER A 328 5.10 1.79 19.13
N ALA A 329 5.23 0.52 18.74
CA ALA A 329 5.13 -0.60 19.68
C ALA A 329 6.31 -0.67 20.66
N SER A 330 7.33 0.16 20.45
CA SER A 330 8.54 0.27 21.26
C SER A 330 8.70 1.64 21.92
N SER A 331 7.63 2.41 22.02
CA SER A 331 7.66 3.64 22.83
C SER A 331 7.88 3.25 24.28
N TRP A 332 8.95 3.76 24.86
CA TRP A 332 9.31 3.56 26.26
C TRP A 332 8.24 4.13 27.21
N LEU A 333 7.53 5.19 26.75
CA LEU A 333 6.39 5.79 27.44
C LEU A 333 5.20 5.85 26.47
N SER A 334 4.00 5.58 26.95
CA SER A 334 2.77 5.85 26.20
C SER A 334 2.56 7.36 26.06
N TRP A 335 1.75 7.77 25.07
CA TRP A 335 1.39 9.19 24.91
C TRP A 335 0.65 9.74 26.14
N GLU A 336 -0.14 8.89 26.80
CA GLU A 336 -0.84 9.21 28.05
C GLU A 336 0.15 9.44 29.21
N GLU A 337 1.23 8.64 29.28
CA GLU A 337 2.30 8.83 30.27
C GLU A 337 3.18 10.07 29.99
N LEU A 338 3.37 10.42 28.71
CA LEU A 338 4.10 11.62 28.30
C LEU A 338 3.32 12.91 28.53
N ASN A 339 1.99 12.86 28.44
CA ASN A 339 1.09 13.99 28.66
C ASN A 339 0.38 13.91 30.01
N ASN A 340 0.90 13.17 30.95
CA ASN A 340 0.40 13.21 32.32
C ASN A 340 0.68 14.58 32.92
N GLU A 341 -0.38 15.34 33.21
CA GLU A 341 -0.31 16.66 33.84
C GLU A 341 -0.13 16.57 35.36
N GLU A 342 -0.06 15.36 35.92
CA GLU A 342 0.29 15.18 37.33
C GLU A 342 1.76 15.60 37.53
N LEU A 343 1.94 16.75 38.11
CA LEU A 343 3.23 17.27 38.54
C LEU A 343 3.64 16.54 39.80
N PHE A 344 4.77 15.80 39.75
CA PHE A 344 5.39 15.31 40.94
C PHE A 344 6.63 16.18 41.28
N GLU A 345 6.92 16.29 42.55
CA GLU A 345 8.17 16.88 43.01
C GLU A 345 9.33 16.07 42.45
N ALA A 346 10.24 16.71 41.71
CA ALA A 346 11.34 16.04 41.00
C ALA A 346 12.22 15.17 41.95
N ASP A 347 12.30 15.56 43.20
CA ASP A 347 13.06 14.87 44.24
C ASP A 347 12.41 13.53 44.66
N GLU A 348 11.07 13.44 44.69
CA GLU A 348 10.37 12.18 45.04
C GLU A 348 10.56 11.12 43.96
N VAL A 349 10.50 11.52 42.65
CA VAL A 349 10.74 10.58 41.53
C VAL A 349 12.19 10.13 41.49
N PHE A 350 13.14 11.00 41.88
CA PHE A 350 14.55 10.69 41.89
C PHE A 350 14.91 9.66 42.96
N ASP A 351 14.30 9.75 44.13
CA ASP A 351 14.55 8.82 45.23
C ASP A 351 13.96 7.43 44.98
N VAL A 352 12.74 7.32 44.41
CA VAL A 352 12.12 6.04 44.10
C VAL A 352 12.81 5.34 42.91
N CYS A 353 13.15 6.05 41.84
CA CYS A 353 13.88 5.46 40.69
C CYS A 353 15.33 5.12 40.99
N TRP A 354 15.96 5.77 41.96
CA TRP A 354 17.37 5.56 42.31
C TRP A 354 17.60 4.35 43.19
N THR A 355 16.62 3.94 43.98
CA THR A 355 16.77 2.91 44.97
C THR A 355 16.43 1.49 44.52
N GLU A 356 15.54 1.25 43.59
CA GLU A 356 15.03 -0.10 43.38
C GLU A 356 15.12 -0.75 42.00
N TYR A 357 15.22 -0.02 40.85
CA TYR A 357 14.96 -0.67 39.54
C TYR A 357 15.86 -0.34 38.35
N LEU A 358 16.88 0.50 38.45
CA LEU A 358 17.68 0.88 37.29
C LEU A 358 19.08 0.25 37.24
N THR A 359 19.44 -0.37 36.12
CA THR A 359 20.81 -0.78 35.83
C THR A 359 21.75 0.44 35.78
N ILE A 360 23.05 0.25 36.13
CA ILE A 360 24.05 1.32 36.12
C ILE A 360 24.07 2.14 34.82
N GLY A 361 23.85 1.49 33.68
CA GLY A 361 23.80 2.17 32.35
C GLY A 361 22.56 3.04 32.13
N ALA A 362 21.44 2.71 32.76
CA ALA A 362 20.21 3.53 32.70
C ALA A 362 20.37 4.76 33.62
N LYS A 363 20.95 4.60 34.79
CA LYS A 363 21.26 5.69 35.74
C LYS A 363 22.17 6.76 35.11
N ILE A 364 23.19 6.36 34.34
CA ILE A 364 24.12 7.28 33.67
C ILE A 364 23.41 8.05 32.54
N ARG A 365 22.50 7.41 31.77
CA ARG A 365 21.72 8.07 30.72
C ARG A 365 20.72 9.08 31.26
N TYR A 366 20.04 8.74 32.33
CA TYR A 366 19.09 9.64 33.00
C TYR A 366 19.77 10.90 33.53
N ARG A 367 20.91 10.74 34.19
CA ARG A 367 21.69 11.88 34.72
C ARG A 367 22.14 12.83 33.59
N LYS A 368 22.55 12.31 32.44
CA LYS A 368 22.91 13.14 31.28
C LYS A 368 21.72 13.92 30.69
N ILE A 369 20.54 13.33 30.66
CA ILE A 369 19.31 13.99 30.18
C ILE A 369 18.89 15.07 31.17
N PHE A 370 18.91 14.79 32.45
CA PHE A 370 18.59 15.76 33.51
C PHE A 370 19.56 16.95 33.55
N ASP A 371 20.86 16.70 33.40
CA ASP A 371 21.87 17.75 33.29
C ASP A 371 21.69 18.61 32.03
N GLN A 372 21.22 18.04 30.93
CA GLN A 372 20.86 18.78 29.70
C GLN A 372 19.62 19.64 29.87
N ILE A 373 18.56 19.14 30.52
CA ILE A 373 17.33 19.89 30.78
C ILE A 373 17.63 21.10 31.69
N ASN A 374 18.35 20.89 32.80
CA ASN A 374 18.73 21.97 33.68
C ASN A 374 19.68 23.01 33.06
N SER A 375 20.45 22.61 32.03
CA SER A 375 21.29 23.53 31.27
C SER A 375 20.51 24.39 30.28
N ILE A 376 19.28 24.01 29.95
CA ILE A 376 18.36 24.76 29.06
C ILE A 376 17.56 25.80 29.87
N GLU A 377 17.16 25.44 31.10
CA GLU A 377 16.45 26.39 32.00
C GLU A 377 17.35 27.47 32.62
N ALA A 378 18.65 27.27 32.56
CA ALA A 378 19.65 28.24 33.09
C ALA A 378 20.15 29.23 32.01
N LYS A 379 19.60 29.25 30.82
CA LYS A 379 19.83 30.20 29.73
C LYS A 379 18.56 30.96 29.38
#